data_05da121dca6f29827e7f282634efc73d
#
_entry.id   05da121dca6f29827e7f282634efc73d
#
_cell.length_a   1.000
_cell.length_b   1.000
_cell.length_c   1.000
_cell.angle_alpha   90.00
_cell.angle_beta   90.00
_cell.angle_gamma   90.00
#
_symmetry.space_group_name_H-M   'P 1'
#
loop_
_entity.id
_entity.type
_entity.pdbx_description
1 polymer ?
#
loop_
_entity_poly.entity_id
_entity_poly.type
_entity_poly.pdbx_seq_one_letter_code
_entity_poly.pdbx_strand_id
1 'polypeptide(L)'
;MPQLRRNSRAAGRMRQELTQRQIGKLALSQKMQLSLDVLRMDAGRLSRRIRLELARNPALTCADPDLLPQPDDPRAELIAQIGLLPLPADQMRIAQELVHCLDDRGLLADPLAEIAGWLGTTPAVLEGLLPHLHRLEPHGVFARDMSECFRLQLRAKNLLDPWMDRLLDRLDLVAEGNLSAIAAFLGTDHEDAGDMIADIRALTPAPLGIPAAGGPPPELELTAQGVLKPGPSLALALGDEGDGEARAIAQGLVAAVENRMQTLLRIGTALIEIQSSWLLGHGARRPLTMTALGTSLGLSKSTISRAVAGVVMRTPAGPVHLRDLLKPPVSSHNPDLDREGVLQTLSQIIGDWPEGYRCTDARLAEELAARGIRLSRRTVAKYRLGLGVPRHRQDE
;
A
#
# COMPACT_ATOMS: atom_id res chain seq x y z
N MET A 1 47.06 -25.70 -44.12
CA MET A 1 45.70 -25.03 -44.04
C MET A 1 44.67 -25.71 -43.09
N PRO A 2 44.88 -26.82 -42.36
CA PRO A 2 43.89 -27.37 -41.41
C PRO A 2 43.83 -26.68 -40.03
N GLN A 3 44.91 -26.07 -39.55
CA GLN A 3 45.01 -25.44 -38.23
C GLN A 3 44.23 -24.12 -38.11
N LEU A 4 44.20 -23.30 -39.16
CA LEU A 4 43.43 -22.05 -39.18
C LEU A 4 41.94 -22.27 -39.09
N ARG A 5 41.38 -23.33 -39.66
CA ARG A 5 39.95 -23.70 -39.58
C ARG A 5 39.55 -24.21 -38.18
N ARG A 6 40.47 -24.88 -37.46
CA ARG A 6 40.20 -25.33 -36.07
C ARG A 6 40.15 -24.15 -35.11
N ASN A 7 41.04 -23.19 -35.22
CA ASN A 7 41.07 -22.00 -34.36
C ASN A 7 39.85 -21.09 -34.59
N SER A 8 39.36 -20.93 -35.84
CA SER A 8 38.13 -20.17 -36.14
C SER A 8 36.87 -20.82 -35.55
N ARG A 9 36.76 -22.15 -35.58
CA ARG A 9 35.64 -22.87 -34.97
C ARG A 9 35.67 -22.80 -33.42
N ALA A 10 36.85 -22.85 -32.81
CA ALA A 10 37.03 -22.70 -31.36
C ALA A 10 36.67 -21.31 -30.88
N ALA A 11 37.11 -20.27 -31.61
CA ALA A 11 36.76 -18.86 -31.33
C ALA A 11 35.26 -18.59 -31.50
N GLY A 12 34.60 -19.19 -32.49
CA GLY A 12 33.14 -19.14 -32.68
C GLY A 12 32.38 -19.78 -31.53
N ARG A 13 32.77 -20.95 -31.06
CA ARG A 13 32.18 -21.64 -29.91
C ARG A 13 32.33 -20.80 -28.62
N MET A 14 33.52 -20.28 -28.36
CA MET A 14 33.79 -19.46 -27.19
C MET A 14 32.98 -18.16 -27.19
N ARG A 15 32.80 -17.51 -28.33
CA ARG A 15 31.90 -16.35 -28.46
C ARG A 15 30.44 -16.72 -28.19
N GLN A 16 30.00 -17.85 -28.72
CA GLN A 16 28.63 -18.35 -28.52
C GLN A 16 28.35 -18.69 -27.06
N GLU A 17 29.30 -19.33 -26.36
CA GLU A 17 29.21 -19.61 -24.93
C GLU A 17 29.23 -18.34 -24.06
N LEU A 18 30.06 -17.35 -24.41
CA LEU A 18 30.10 -16.06 -23.72
C LEU A 18 28.78 -15.29 -23.90
N THR A 19 28.22 -15.30 -25.12
CA THR A 19 26.92 -14.66 -25.40
C THR A 19 25.79 -15.35 -24.65
N GLN A 20 25.75 -16.68 -24.63
CA GLN A 20 24.76 -17.44 -23.84
C GLN A 20 24.88 -17.18 -22.33
N ARG A 21 26.12 -17.09 -21.80
CA ARG A 21 26.34 -16.73 -20.38
C ARG A 21 25.90 -15.30 -20.06
N GLN A 22 26.11 -14.35 -20.98
CA GLN A 22 25.66 -12.96 -20.83
C GLN A 22 24.13 -12.86 -20.87
N ILE A 23 23.49 -13.55 -21.82
CA ILE A 23 22.02 -13.60 -21.92
C ILE A 23 21.45 -14.28 -20.66
N GLY A 24 22.03 -15.36 -20.20
CA GLY A 24 21.61 -16.03 -18.96
C GLY A 24 21.75 -15.16 -17.71
N LYS A 25 22.82 -14.35 -17.60
CA LYS A 25 23.01 -13.39 -16.50
C LYS A 25 22.00 -12.23 -16.58
N LEU A 26 21.68 -11.73 -17.77
CA LEU A 26 20.68 -10.68 -17.98
C LEU A 26 19.27 -11.18 -17.61
N ALA A 27 18.89 -12.37 -18.08
CA ALA A 27 17.60 -12.98 -17.77
C ALA A 27 17.45 -13.26 -16.26
N LEU A 28 18.51 -13.74 -15.59
CA LEU A 28 18.53 -13.95 -14.15
C LEU A 28 18.38 -12.63 -13.38
N SER A 29 19.01 -11.54 -13.87
CA SER A 29 18.90 -10.20 -13.30
C SER A 29 17.48 -9.66 -13.43
N GLN A 30 16.83 -9.80 -14.58
CA GLN A 30 15.46 -9.36 -14.82
C GLN A 30 14.45 -10.12 -13.94
N LYS A 31 14.59 -11.45 -13.85
CA LYS A 31 13.75 -12.28 -12.96
C LYS A 31 13.92 -11.89 -11.49
N MET A 32 15.14 -11.57 -11.07
CA MET A 32 15.44 -11.15 -9.71
C MET A 32 14.86 -9.73 -9.44
N GLN A 33 14.94 -8.82 -10.40
CA GLN A 33 14.33 -7.50 -10.31
C GLN A 33 12.80 -7.61 -10.17
N LEU A 34 12.14 -8.41 -11.01
CA LEU A 34 10.71 -8.64 -10.94
C LEU A 34 10.30 -9.18 -9.55
N SER A 35 11.04 -10.17 -9.01
CA SER A 35 10.76 -10.72 -7.68
C SER A 35 10.91 -9.67 -6.58
N LEU A 36 11.90 -8.77 -6.67
CA LEU A 36 12.10 -7.68 -5.71
C LEU A 36 11.00 -6.61 -5.84
N ASP A 37 10.52 -6.34 -7.04
CA ASP A 37 9.45 -5.37 -7.28
C ASP A 37 8.12 -5.91 -6.76
N VAL A 38 7.78 -7.16 -7.10
CA VAL A 38 6.59 -7.83 -6.56
C VAL A 38 6.63 -7.92 -5.03
N LEU A 39 7.81 -8.17 -4.43
CA LEU A 39 7.94 -8.21 -2.98
C LEU A 39 7.64 -6.87 -2.29
N ARG A 40 7.82 -5.74 -2.98
CA ARG A 40 7.58 -4.40 -2.46
C ARG A 40 6.15 -3.89 -2.65
N MET A 41 5.41 -4.49 -3.58
CA MET A 41 4.04 -4.05 -3.88
C MET A 41 3.13 -4.36 -2.68
N ASP A 42 2.21 -3.45 -2.36
CA ASP A 42 1.07 -3.78 -1.53
C ASP A 42 0.04 -4.61 -2.32
N ALA A 43 -0.97 -5.16 -1.63
CA ALA A 43 -1.96 -6.05 -2.25
C ALA A 43 -2.71 -5.36 -3.41
N GLY A 44 -3.04 -4.07 -3.27
CA GLY A 44 -3.75 -3.31 -4.30
C GLY A 44 -2.91 -3.12 -5.57
N ARG A 45 -1.64 -2.70 -5.42
CA ARG A 45 -0.70 -2.55 -6.53
C ARG A 45 -0.43 -3.88 -7.23
N LEU A 46 -0.24 -4.95 -6.44
CA LEU A 46 -0.04 -6.28 -7.00
C LEU A 46 -1.26 -6.75 -7.80
N SER A 47 -2.47 -6.54 -7.28
CA SER A 47 -3.71 -6.88 -7.97
C SER A 47 -3.87 -6.11 -9.29
N ARG A 48 -3.56 -4.80 -9.30
CA ARG A 48 -3.57 -4.01 -10.53
C ARG A 48 -2.56 -4.52 -11.55
N ARG A 49 -1.33 -4.81 -11.12
CA ARG A 49 -0.30 -5.37 -11.99
C ARG A 49 -0.70 -6.71 -12.58
N ILE A 50 -1.30 -7.58 -11.77
CA ILE A 50 -1.77 -8.90 -12.23
C ILE A 50 -2.94 -8.75 -13.21
N ARG A 51 -3.92 -7.88 -12.94
CA ARG A 51 -5.03 -7.62 -13.88
C ARG A 51 -4.51 -7.16 -15.24
N LEU A 52 -3.55 -6.23 -15.24
CA LEU A 52 -2.92 -5.76 -16.46
C LEU A 52 -2.25 -6.90 -17.26
N GLU A 53 -1.50 -7.76 -16.58
CA GLU A 53 -0.85 -8.89 -17.25
C GLU A 53 -1.86 -9.95 -17.73
N LEU A 54 -2.92 -10.23 -16.97
CA LEU A 54 -4.01 -11.11 -17.42
C LEU A 54 -4.71 -10.61 -18.69
N ALA A 55 -4.90 -9.28 -18.80
CA ALA A 55 -5.49 -8.67 -19.98
C ALA A 55 -4.59 -8.74 -21.23
N ARG A 56 -3.26 -8.82 -21.06
CA ARG A 56 -2.28 -8.74 -22.15
C ARG A 56 -1.67 -10.08 -22.53
N ASN A 57 -1.62 -11.02 -21.61
CA ASN A 57 -0.84 -12.24 -21.73
C ASN A 57 -1.72 -13.49 -21.64
N PRO A 58 -2.03 -14.13 -22.79
CA PRO A 58 -2.88 -15.31 -22.81
C PRO A 58 -2.27 -16.54 -22.13
N ALA A 59 -0.93 -16.52 -21.86
CA ALA A 59 -0.26 -17.58 -21.11
C ALA A 59 -0.47 -17.49 -19.60
N LEU A 60 -1.14 -16.44 -19.10
CA LEU A 60 -1.44 -16.26 -17.68
C LEU A 60 -2.92 -16.50 -17.43
N THR A 61 -3.25 -17.30 -16.42
CA THR A 61 -4.63 -17.53 -15.98
C THR A 61 -4.74 -17.27 -14.47
N CYS A 62 -5.96 -17.00 -14.01
CA CYS A 62 -6.27 -16.86 -12.62
C CYS A 62 -7.41 -17.81 -12.23
N ALA A 63 -7.23 -18.51 -11.11
CA ALA A 63 -8.24 -19.44 -10.61
C ALA A 63 -9.41 -18.72 -9.90
N ASP A 64 -9.25 -17.42 -9.57
CA ASP A 64 -10.28 -16.63 -8.92
C ASP A 64 -11.15 -15.94 -9.99
N PRO A 65 -12.42 -16.39 -10.17
CA PRO A 65 -13.30 -15.80 -11.18
C PRO A 65 -13.68 -14.33 -10.86
N ASP A 66 -13.56 -13.87 -9.63
CA ASP A 66 -13.86 -12.48 -9.24
C ASP A 66 -12.84 -11.47 -9.79
N LEU A 67 -11.74 -11.95 -10.35
CA LEU A 67 -10.75 -11.12 -11.04
C LEU A 67 -10.98 -11.02 -12.55
N LEU A 68 -11.81 -11.87 -13.10
CA LEU A 68 -12.21 -11.75 -14.50
C LEU A 68 -13.25 -10.62 -14.62
N PRO A 69 -13.27 -9.87 -15.74
CA PRO A 69 -14.30 -8.87 -16.00
C PRO A 69 -15.67 -9.50 -15.85
N GLN A 70 -16.48 -9.04 -14.89
CA GLN A 70 -17.87 -9.44 -14.77
C GLN A 70 -18.71 -8.65 -15.78
N PRO A 71 -19.89 -9.15 -16.20
CA PRO A 71 -20.74 -8.46 -17.17
C PRO A 71 -21.12 -7.02 -16.77
N ASP A 72 -21.11 -6.73 -15.45
CA ASP A 72 -21.43 -5.41 -14.88
C ASP A 72 -20.17 -4.71 -14.29
N ASP A 73 -18.98 -5.08 -14.74
CA ASP A 73 -17.75 -4.42 -14.28
C ASP A 73 -17.70 -2.97 -14.82
N PRO A 74 -17.70 -1.94 -13.96
CA PRO A 74 -17.59 -0.53 -14.37
C PRO A 74 -16.36 -0.27 -15.25
N ARG A 75 -15.32 -1.09 -15.13
CA ARG A 75 -14.12 -1.01 -15.98
C ARG A 75 -14.40 -1.41 -17.42
N ALA A 76 -15.28 -2.40 -17.65
CA ALA A 76 -15.69 -2.80 -19.02
C ALA A 76 -16.41 -1.66 -19.73
N GLU A 77 -17.23 -0.89 -19.01
CA GLU A 77 -17.90 0.29 -19.55
C GLU A 77 -16.89 1.39 -19.92
N LEU A 78 -15.88 1.66 -19.06
CA LEU A 78 -14.80 2.59 -19.40
C LEU A 78 -14.03 2.16 -20.66
N ILE A 79 -13.73 0.87 -20.81
CA ILE A 79 -13.08 0.34 -22.02
C ILE A 79 -13.94 0.58 -23.26
N ALA A 80 -15.25 0.40 -23.16
CA ALA A 80 -16.17 0.68 -24.25
C ALA A 80 -16.19 2.18 -24.60
N GLN A 81 -16.25 3.08 -23.62
CA GLN A 81 -16.20 4.53 -23.83
C GLN A 81 -14.87 4.96 -24.47
N ILE A 82 -13.72 4.40 -23.99
CA ILE A 82 -12.40 4.65 -24.59
C ILE A 82 -12.40 4.27 -26.07
N GLY A 83 -13.04 3.15 -26.43
CA GLY A 83 -13.16 2.70 -27.82
C GLY A 83 -13.87 3.69 -28.76
N LEU A 84 -14.61 4.66 -28.22
CA LEU A 84 -15.28 5.71 -28.98
C LEU A 84 -14.46 7.01 -29.08
N LEU A 85 -13.33 7.11 -28.39
CA LEU A 85 -12.48 8.31 -28.44
C LEU A 85 -11.73 8.39 -29.78
N PRO A 86 -11.52 9.60 -30.33
CA PRO A 86 -10.75 9.80 -31.55
C PRO A 86 -9.24 9.74 -31.27
N LEU A 87 -8.74 8.59 -30.85
CA LEU A 87 -7.34 8.35 -30.52
C LEU A 87 -6.67 7.46 -31.60
N PRO A 88 -5.35 7.64 -31.86
CA PRO A 88 -4.58 6.68 -32.64
C PRO A 88 -4.63 5.27 -32.03
N ALA A 89 -4.50 4.21 -32.84
CA ALA A 89 -4.67 2.83 -32.41
C ALA A 89 -3.71 2.41 -31.28
N ASP A 90 -2.49 2.89 -31.30
CA ASP A 90 -1.47 2.67 -30.27
C ASP A 90 -1.85 3.36 -28.94
N GLN A 91 -2.32 4.59 -29.00
CA GLN A 91 -2.80 5.33 -27.83
C GLN A 91 -4.11 4.76 -27.29
N MET A 92 -5.01 4.31 -28.16
CA MET A 92 -6.24 3.62 -27.79
C MET A 92 -5.94 2.37 -26.95
N ARG A 93 -5.00 1.54 -27.41
CA ARG A 93 -4.58 0.34 -26.68
C ARG A 93 -4.00 0.70 -25.30
N ILE A 94 -3.10 1.71 -25.22
CA ILE A 94 -2.53 2.16 -23.95
C ILE A 94 -3.63 2.68 -23.00
N ALA A 95 -4.60 3.44 -23.52
CA ALA A 95 -5.71 3.96 -22.72
C ALA A 95 -6.60 2.83 -22.16
N GLN A 96 -6.88 1.79 -22.95
CA GLN A 96 -7.62 0.62 -22.49
C GLN A 96 -6.85 -0.18 -21.42
N GLU A 97 -5.55 -0.37 -21.61
CA GLU A 97 -4.69 -1.02 -20.59
C GLU A 97 -4.61 -0.19 -19.30
N LEU A 98 -4.67 1.14 -19.40
CA LEU A 98 -4.62 2.04 -18.24
C LEU A 98 -5.83 1.85 -17.30
N VAL A 99 -6.98 1.38 -17.81
CA VAL A 99 -8.16 1.05 -16.98
C VAL A 99 -7.82 -0.01 -15.92
N HIS A 100 -6.94 -0.96 -16.24
CA HIS A 100 -6.52 -2.01 -15.31
C HIS A 100 -5.57 -1.50 -14.23
N CYS A 101 -5.00 -0.29 -14.40
CA CYS A 101 -4.16 0.37 -13.42
C CYS A 101 -4.95 1.22 -12.40
N LEU A 102 -6.26 1.40 -12.60
CA LEU A 102 -7.12 2.11 -11.67
C LEU A 102 -7.26 1.35 -10.34
N ASP A 103 -7.30 2.10 -9.23
CA ASP A 103 -7.69 1.54 -7.93
C ASP A 103 -9.21 1.25 -7.89
N ASP A 104 -9.69 0.75 -6.76
CA ASP A 104 -11.11 0.40 -6.59
C ASP A 104 -12.03 1.64 -6.56
N ARG A 105 -11.49 2.84 -6.38
CA ARG A 105 -12.21 4.11 -6.47
C ARG A 105 -12.25 4.66 -7.89
N GLY A 106 -11.38 4.19 -8.77
CA GLY A 106 -11.21 4.68 -10.13
C GLY A 106 -10.09 5.71 -10.29
N LEU A 107 -9.14 5.76 -9.35
CA LEU A 107 -8.01 6.68 -9.37
C LEU A 107 -6.73 5.99 -9.83
N LEU A 108 -5.80 6.78 -10.39
CA LEU A 108 -4.42 6.38 -10.67
C LEU A 108 -3.55 6.59 -9.43
N ALA A 109 -3.69 5.70 -8.45
CA ALA A 109 -3.00 5.81 -7.17
C ALA A 109 -1.47 5.59 -7.27
N ASP A 110 -0.99 4.93 -8.32
CA ASP A 110 0.43 4.69 -8.56
C ASP A 110 1.06 5.83 -9.38
N PRO A 111 2.35 6.14 -9.18
CA PRO A 111 3.04 7.16 -9.96
C PRO A 111 3.02 6.88 -11.46
N LEU A 112 2.74 7.88 -12.29
CA LEU A 112 2.67 7.72 -13.75
C LEU A 112 3.95 7.12 -14.35
N ALA A 113 5.12 7.38 -13.76
CA ALA A 113 6.38 6.79 -14.20
C ALA A 113 6.43 5.26 -14.02
N GLU A 114 5.83 4.73 -12.95
CA GLU A 114 5.73 3.29 -12.71
C GLU A 114 4.71 2.65 -13.65
N ILE A 115 3.53 3.28 -13.78
CA ILE A 115 2.49 2.83 -14.73
C ILE A 115 3.03 2.81 -16.15
N ALA A 116 3.75 3.85 -16.57
CA ALA A 116 4.37 3.91 -17.89
C ALA A 116 5.36 2.75 -18.11
N GLY A 117 6.15 2.41 -17.09
CA GLY A 117 7.03 1.24 -17.12
C GLY A 117 6.26 -0.07 -17.28
N TRP A 118 5.11 -0.23 -16.63
CA TRP A 118 4.28 -1.43 -16.77
C TRP A 118 3.64 -1.55 -18.16
N LEU A 119 3.24 -0.40 -18.73
CA LEU A 119 2.60 -0.33 -20.04
C LEU A 119 3.61 -0.34 -21.21
N GLY A 120 4.91 -0.29 -20.92
CA GLY A 120 5.95 -0.19 -21.96
C GLY A 120 5.91 1.12 -22.76
N THR A 121 5.54 2.22 -22.09
CA THR A 121 5.41 3.56 -22.67
C THR A 121 6.17 4.60 -21.85
N THR A 122 5.98 5.88 -22.14
CA THR A 122 6.60 6.98 -21.39
C THR A 122 5.56 7.76 -20.58
N PRO A 123 5.93 8.39 -19.45
CA PRO A 123 5.01 9.22 -18.67
C PRO A 123 4.38 10.35 -19.52
N ALA A 124 5.12 10.95 -20.47
CA ALA A 124 4.62 12.00 -21.33
C ALA A 124 3.44 11.54 -22.22
N VAL A 125 3.46 10.28 -22.68
CA VAL A 125 2.34 9.70 -23.44
C VAL A 125 1.10 9.57 -22.53
N LEU A 126 1.26 9.10 -21.29
CA LEU A 126 0.17 9.00 -20.34
C LEU A 126 -0.40 10.37 -19.99
N GLU A 127 0.45 11.36 -19.70
CA GLU A 127 0.02 12.75 -19.46
C GLU A 127 -0.76 13.34 -20.62
N GLY A 128 -0.37 13.04 -21.85
CA GLY A 128 -1.09 13.45 -23.07
C GLY A 128 -2.46 12.77 -23.22
N LEU A 129 -2.64 11.56 -22.68
CA LEU A 129 -3.92 10.83 -22.72
C LEU A 129 -4.91 11.29 -21.64
N LEU A 130 -4.43 11.69 -20.46
CA LEU A 130 -5.28 12.06 -19.33
C LEU A 130 -6.37 13.08 -19.67
N PRO A 131 -6.14 14.17 -20.44
CA PRO A 131 -7.21 15.13 -20.78
C PRO A 131 -8.36 14.51 -21.59
N HIS A 132 -8.12 13.44 -22.34
CA HIS A 132 -9.16 12.71 -23.05
C HIS A 132 -9.93 11.77 -22.10
N LEU A 133 -9.21 11.11 -21.20
CA LEU A 133 -9.78 10.15 -20.24
C LEU A 133 -10.58 10.84 -19.12
N HIS A 134 -10.20 12.04 -18.72
CA HIS A 134 -10.93 12.85 -17.73
C HIS A 134 -12.32 13.31 -18.18
N ARG A 135 -12.66 13.14 -19.46
CA ARG A 135 -13.99 13.46 -20.00
C ARG A 135 -14.96 12.29 -19.95
N LEU A 136 -14.44 11.10 -19.58
CA LEU A 136 -15.26 9.89 -19.50
C LEU A 136 -16.17 9.92 -18.28
N GLU A 137 -17.24 9.15 -18.34
CA GLU A 137 -18.17 8.96 -17.23
C GLU A 137 -17.91 7.61 -16.52
N PRO A 138 -18.00 7.61 -15.20
CA PRO A 138 -18.33 8.72 -14.28
C PRO A 138 -17.18 9.73 -14.13
N HIS A 139 -17.54 11.01 -14.02
CA HIS A 139 -16.51 12.06 -13.87
C HIS A 139 -15.65 11.88 -12.63
N GLY A 140 -14.36 12.15 -12.75
CA GLY A 140 -13.38 11.98 -11.68
C GLY A 140 -12.55 10.69 -11.79
N VAL A 141 -12.88 9.79 -12.72
CA VAL A 141 -12.01 8.64 -13.04
C VAL A 141 -10.69 9.08 -13.67
N PHE A 142 -9.65 8.26 -13.53
CA PHE A 142 -8.28 8.54 -13.96
C PHE A 142 -7.61 9.74 -13.26
N ALA A 143 -8.21 10.30 -12.22
CA ALA A 143 -7.56 11.31 -11.39
C ALA A 143 -6.38 10.69 -10.62
N ARG A 144 -5.32 11.46 -10.41
CA ARG A 144 -4.10 11.03 -9.70
C ARG A 144 -4.25 11.07 -8.18
N ASP A 145 -5.14 11.94 -7.72
CA ASP A 145 -5.45 12.11 -6.30
C ASP A 145 -6.91 12.56 -6.11
N MET A 146 -7.32 12.67 -4.85
CA MET A 146 -8.68 13.07 -4.50
C MET A 146 -9.00 14.51 -4.87
N SER A 147 -8.00 15.40 -4.79
CA SER A 147 -8.15 16.81 -5.16
C SER A 147 -8.46 16.94 -6.65
N GLU A 148 -7.72 16.24 -7.50
CA GLU A 148 -7.97 16.18 -8.95
C GLU A 148 -9.32 15.53 -9.27
N CYS A 149 -9.68 14.45 -8.57
CA CYS A 149 -10.98 13.79 -8.71
C CYS A 149 -12.14 14.75 -8.47
N PHE A 150 -12.08 15.52 -7.39
CA PHE A 150 -13.12 16.51 -7.07
C PHE A 150 -13.11 17.69 -8.05
N ARG A 151 -11.93 18.16 -8.51
CA ARG A 151 -11.85 19.19 -9.57
C ARG A 151 -12.55 18.75 -10.84
N LEU A 152 -12.36 17.50 -11.27
CA LEU A 152 -13.00 16.97 -12.47
C LEU A 152 -14.52 16.93 -12.32
N GLN A 153 -15.03 16.48 -11.18
CA GLN A 153 -16.46 16.43 -10.91
C GLN A 153 -17.10 17.84 -10.82
N LEU A 154 -16.45 18.78 -10.12
CA LEU A 154 -16.92 20.15 -10.01
C LEU A 154 -16.91 20.88 -11.37
N ARG A 155 -15.86 20.64 -12.17
CA ARG A 155 -15.79 21.17 -13.54
C ARG A 155 -16.93 20.65 -14.41
N ALA A 156 -17.26 19.36 -14.32
CA ALA A 156 -18.37 18.78 -15.04
C ALA A 156 -19.75 19.36 -14.62
N LYS A 157 -19.88 19.75 -13.35
CA LYS A 157 -21.07 20.39 -12.78
C LYS A 157 -21.08 21.92 -12.98
N ASN A 158 -20.04 22.52 -13.57
CA ASN A 158 -19.83 23.98 -13.67
C ASN A 158 -19.78 24.70 -12.30
N LEU A 159 -19.30 24.02 -11.26
CA LEU A 159 -19.16 24.54 -9.89
C LEU A 159 -17.71 24.84 -9.51
N LEU A 160 -16.76 24.67 -10.42
CA LEU A 160 -15.34 24.95 -10.16
C LEU A 160 -15.03 26.42 -10.42
N ASP A 161 -14.99 27.20 -9.38
CA ASP A 161 -14.54 28.58 -9.38
C ASP A 161 -13.12 28.72 -8.75
N PRO A 162 -12.47 29.90 -8.76
CA PRO A 162 -11.13 30.08 -8.21
C PRO A 162 -11.03 29.83 -6.70
N TRP A 163 -12.07 30.08 -5.91
CA TRP A 163 -12.10 29.83 -4.47
C TRP A 163 -12.23 28.34 -4.19
N MET A 164 -13.13 27.66 -4.91
CA MET A 164 -13.31 26.22 -4.84
C MET A 164 -12.01 25.49 -5.23
N ASP A 165 -11.34 25.93 -6.31
CA ASP A 165 -10.06 25.34 -6.75
C ASP A 165 -8.96 25.47 -5.67
N ARG A 166 -8.87 26.65 -5.01
CA ARG A 166 -7.97 26.85 -3.87
C ARG A 166 -8.34 26.00 -2.65
N LEU A 167 -9.64 25.80 -2.37
CA LEU A 167 -10.09 24.98 -1.24
C LEU A 167 -9.71 23.52 -1.44
N LEU A 168 -9.75 23.01 -2.68
CA LEU A 168 -9.36 21.63 -3.01
C LEU A 168 -7.87 21.36 -2.77
N ASP A 169 -7.00 22.38 -2.75
CA ASP A 169 -5.60 22.22 -2.33
C ASP A 169 -5.46 22.00 -0.82
N ARG A 170 -6.52 22.23 -0.03
CA ARG A 170 -6.55 22.14 1.42
C ARG A 170 -7.72 21.29 1.91
N LEU A 171 -7.84 20.08 1.34
CA LEU A 171 -8.84 19.09 1.78
C LEU A 171 -8.72 18.70 3.26
N ASP A 172 -7.56 18.94 3.88
CA ASP A 172 -7.37 18.83 5.33
C ASP A 172 -8.34 19.71 6.11
N LEU A 173 -8.51 20.99 5.70
CA LEU A 173 -9.45 21.92 6.35
C LEU A 173 -10.92 21.49 6.15
N VAL A 174 -11.23 20.93 4.97
CA VAL A 174 -12.58 20.40 4.68
C VAL A 174 -12.88 19.18 5.57
N ALA A 175 -11.89 18.30 5.78
CA ALA A 175 -12.00 17.10 6.63
C ALA A 175 -12.21 17.48 8.11
N GLU A 176 -11.53 18.53 8.59
CA GLU A 176 -11.71 19.07 9.95
C GLU A 176 -13.06 19.76 10.14
N GLY A 177 -13.70 20.20 9.06
CA GLY A 177 -14.99 20.90 9.10
C GLY A 177 -14.95 22.28 9.77
N ASN A 178 -13.78 22.91 9.87
CA ASN A 178 -13.59 24.19 10.54
C ASN A 178 -13.93 25.37 9.61
N LEU A 179 -15.21 25.79 9.63
CA LEU A 179 -15.73 26.88 8.80
C LEU A 179 -14.93 28.17 8.96
N SER A 180 -14.55 28.53 10.19
CA SER A 180 -13.79 29.75 10.47
C SER A 180 -12.41 29.72 9.83
N ALA A 181 -11.72 28.57 9.85
CA ALA A 181 -10.42 28.42 9.20
C ALA A 181 -10.52 28.48 7.67
N ILE A 182 -11.57 27.90 7.10
CA ILE A 182 -11.83 27.92 5.65
C ILE A 182 -12.17 29.35 5.20
N ALA A 183 -13.10 30.03 5.88
CA ALA A 183 -13.46 31.41 5.58
C ALA A 183 -12.24 32.36 5.64
N ALA A 184 -11.41 32.21 6.68
CA ALA A 184 -10.15 32.97 6.81
C ALA A 184 -9.14 32.64 5.69
N PHE A 185 -9.02 31.37 5.29
CA PHE A 185 -8.10 30.91 4.22
C PHE A 185 -8.52 31.46 2.85
N LEU A 186 -9.82 31.47 2.56
CA LEU A 186 -10.37 31.92 1.28
C LEU A 186 -10.61 33.42 1.22
N GLY A 187 -10.76 34.09 2.38
CA GLY A 187 -11.17 35.47 2.48
C GLY A 187 -12.67 35.67 2.19
N THR A 188 -13.50 34.68 2.52
CA THR A 188 -14.97 34.68 2.35
C THR A 188 -15.66 34.72 3.71
N ASP A 189 -16.97 34.77 3.72
CA ASP A 189 -17.76 34.62 4.94
C ASP A 189 -18.02 33.14 5.30
N HIS A 190 -18.71 32.90 6.42
CA HIS A 190 -19.00 31.56 6.90
C HIS A 190 -20.10 30.86 6.10
N GLU A 191 -21.01 31.63 5.48
CA GLU A 191 -22.12 31.11 4.68
C GLU A 191 -21.57 30.56 3.36
N ASP A 192 -20.77 31.33 2.64
CA ASP A 192 -20.08 30.90 1.43
C ASP A 192 -19.17 29.68 1.69
N ALA A 193 -18.39 29.68 2.80
CA ALA A 193 -17.57 28.57 3.18
C ALA A 193 -18.39 27.29 3.48
N GLY A 194 -19.57 27.45 4.05
CA GLY A 194 -20.53 26.39 4.32
C GLY A 194 -21.07 25.75 3.05
N ASP A 195 -21.46 26.56 2.08
CA ASP A 195 -21.97 26.10 0.79
C ASP A 195 -20.90 25.37 0.00
N MET A 196 -19.67 25.85 -0.01
CA MET A 196 -18.53 25.16 -0.65
C MET A 196 -18.28 23.79 -0.05
N ILE A 197 -18.33 23.65 1.29
CA ILE A 197 -18.23 22.36 1.95
C ILE A 197 -19.39 21.43 1.56
N ALA A 198 -20.60 21.96 1.48
CA ALA A 198 -21.78 21.18 1.10
C ALA A 198 -21.62 20.65 -0.35
N ASP A 199 -21.13 21.48 -1.26
CA ASP A 199 -20.84 21.07 -2.64
C ASP A 199 -19.78 19.97 -2.70
N ILE A 200 -18.67 20.09 -1.95
CA ILE A 200 -17.64 19.06 -1.90
C ILE A 200 -18.18 17.75 -1.30
N ARG A 201 -19.01 17.82 -0.25
CA ARG A 201 -19.63 16.63 0.36
C ARG A 201 -20.63 15.92 -0.56
N ALA A 202 -21.20 16.63 -1.52
CA ALA A 202 -22.09 16.06 -2.53
C ALA A 202 -21.34 15.36 -3.69
N LEU A 203 -20.01 15.38 -3.69
CA LEU A 203 -19.18 14.69 -4.66
C LEU A 203 -18.97 13.21 -4.29
N THR A 204 -18.62 12.41 -5.29
CA THR A 204 -18.37 10.98 -5.12
C THR A 204 -16.88 10.72 -4.97
N PRO A 205 -16.38 10.29 -3.80
CA PRO A 205 -14.96 10.01 -3.59
C PRO A 205 -14.48 8.71 -4.28
N ALA A 206 -15.41 7.90 -4.75
CA ALA A 206 -15.15 6.66 -5.48
C ALA A 206 -16.00 6.62 -6.76
N PRO A 207 -15.57 7.28 -7.85
CA PRO A 207 -16.34 7.40 -9.08
C PRO A 207 -16.75 6.06 -9.69
N LEU A 208 -15.93 5.01 -9.61
CA LEU A 208 -16.30 3.67 -10.08
C LEU A 208 -17.32 2.96 -9.19
N GLY A 209 -17.71 3.57 -8.06
CA GLY A 209 -18.73 3.02 -7.18
C GLY A 209 -18.34 1.70 -6.51
N ILE A 210 -17.09 1.27 -6.62
CA ILE A 210 -16.59 0.10 -5.92
C ILE A 210 -16.13 0.59 -4.55
N PRO A 211 -16.94 0.43 -3.49
CA PRO A 211 -16.49 0.80 -2.17
C PRO A 211 -15.31 -0.10 -1.84
N ALA A 212 -14.22 0.50 -1.40
CA ALA A 212 -13.22 -0.25 -0.67
C ALA A 212 -13.90 -0.77 0.61
N ALA A 213 -14.58 -1.89 0.50
CA ALA A 213 -15.17 -2.57 1.63
C ALA A 213 -14.01 -3.03 2.51
N GLY A 214 -13.63 -2.17 3.47
CA GLY A 214 -12.76 -2.56 4.57
C GLY A 214 -11.26 -2.68 4.26
N GLY A 215 -10.67 -1.71 3.56
CA GLY A 215 -9.21 -1.69 3.36
C GLY A 215 -8.69 -2.73 2.33
N PRO A 216 -7.37 -2.77 2.09
CA PRO A 216 -6.80 -3.75 1.17
C PRO A 216 -7.11 -5.18 1.67
N PRO A 217 -7.42 -6.12 0.74
CA PRO A 217 -7.69 -7.50 1.12
C PRO A 217 -6.51 -8.05 1.94
N PRO A 218 -6.77 -8.76 3.04
CA PRO A 218 -5.71 -9.31 3.87
C PRO A 218 -4.91 -10.34 3.07
N GLU A 219 -3.60 -10.19 3.03
CA GLU A 219 -2.71 -11.15 2.36
C GLU A 219 -2.48 -12.40 3.23
N LEU A 220 -2.72 -12.30 4.52
CA LEU A 220 -2.60 -13.40 5.48
C LEU A 220 -3.84 -13.44 6.40
N GLU A 221 -4.22 -14.64 6.80
CA GLU A 221 -5.30 -14.87 7.76
C GLU A 221 -4.83 -15.78 8.90
N LEU A 222 -4.99 -15.30 10.13
CA LEU A 222 -4.78 -16.06 11.35
C LEU A 222 -6.16 -16.53 11.87
N THR A 223 -6.35 -17.84 11.90
CA THR A 223 -7.57 -18.42 12.46
C THR A 223 -7.59 -18.34 13.98
N ALA A 224 -8.78 -18.48 14.59
CA ALA A 224 -8.93 -18.55 16.05
C ALA A 224 -8.14 -19.72 16.69
N GLN A 225 -7.84 -20.76 15.91
CA GLN A 225 -7.02 -21.89 16.32
C GLN A 225 -5.50 -21.62 16.22
N GLY A 226 -5.10 -20.41 15.85
CA GLY A 226 -3.69 -20.02 15.69
C GLY A 226 -3.03 -20.52 14.41
N VAL A 227 -3.80 -20.98 13.42
CA VAL A 227 -3.28 -21.45 12.13
C VAL A 227 -3.20 -20.26 11.16
N LEU A 228 -2.00 -20.05 10.59
CA LEU A 228 -1.78 -19.06 9.53
C LEU A 228 -2.13 -19.66 8.18
N LYS A 229 -2.91 -18.92 7.41
CA LYS A 229 -3.26 -19.26 6.03
C LYS A 229 -2.95 -18.06 5.11
N PRO A 230 -2.67 -18.29 3.82
CA PRO A 230 -2.72 -17.22 2.85
C PRO A 230 -4.16 -16.66 2.85
N GLY A 231 -4.29 -15.35 2.78
CA GLY A 231 -5.57 -14.70 2.55
C GLY A 231 -6.11 -15.01 1.15
N PRO A 232 -7.28 -14.49 0.78
CA PRO A 232 -7.81 -14.62 -0.58
C PRO A 232 -6.83 -13.93 -1.53
N SER A 233 -5.87 -14.69 -2.01
CA SER A 233 -4.83 -14.21 -2.92
C SER A 233 -5.12 -14.71 -4.32
N LEU A 234 -4.71 -13.90 -5.28
CA LEU A 234 -4.73 -14.21 -6.69
C LEU A 234 -3.96 -15.51 -6.96
N ALA A 235 -4.67 -16.61 -7.06
CA ALA A 235 -4.07 -17.88 -7.47
C ALA A 235 -3.77 -17.80 -8.97
N LEU A 236 -2.56 -17.35 -9.30
CA LEU A 236 -2.07 -17.31 -10.66
C LEU A 236 -1.63 -18.70 -11.10
N ALA A 237 -1.96 -19.04 -12.34
CA ALA A 237 -1.52 -20.26 -12.98
C ALA A 237 -1.06 -19.98 -14.42
N LEU A 238 -0.31 -20.91 -14.97
CA LEU A 238 0.05 -20.89 -16.40
C LEU A 238 -1.10 -21.44 -17.21
N GLY A 239 -1.53 -20.67 -18.20
CA GLY A 239 -2.47 -21.11 -19.22
C GLY A 239 -1.80 -21.98 -20.27
N ASP A 240 -2.62 -22.62 -21.08
CA ASP A 240 -2.16 -23.47 -22.20
C ASP A 240 -1.79 -22.65 -23.44
N GLU A 241 -2.26 -21.42 -23.56
CA GLU A 241 -2.07 -20.52 -24.68
C GLU A 241 -0.84 -19.62 -24.48
N GLY A 242 -0.37 -19.00 -25.58
CA GLY A 242 0.73 -18.04 -25.59
C GLY A 242 2.03 -18.60 -26.18
N ASP A 243 2.80 -17.70 -26.81
CA ASP A 243 4.11 -17.97 -27.37
C ASP A 243 5.22 -18.09 -26.30
N GLY A 244 6.44 -18.37 -26.74
CA GLY A 244 7.57 -18.58 -25.85
C GLY A 244 7.90 -17.36 -24.98
N GLU A 245 7.72 -16.13 -25.49
CA GLU A 245 7.99 -14.88 -24.77
C GLU A 245 6.87 -14.60 -23.75
N ALA A 246 5.61 -14.64 -24.17
CA ALA A 246 4.45 -14.50 -23.31
C ALA A 246 4.48 -15.50 -22.15
N ARG A 247 4.82 -16.76 -22.44
CA ARG A 247 4.93 -17.83 -21.45
C ARG A 247 6.09 -17.58 -20.48
N ALA A 248 7.23 -17.05 -20.93
CA ALA A 248 8.35 -16.71 -20.05
C ALA A 248 8.02 -15.58 -19.07
N ILE A 249 7.30 -14.55 -19.54
CA ILE A 249 6.81 -13.43 -18.70
C ILE A 249 5.82 -13.97 -17.67
N ALA A 250 4.83 -14.78 -18.07
CA ALA A 250 3.86 -15.39 -17.18
C ALA A 250 4.53 -16.25 -16.09
N GLN A 251 5.49 -17.12 -16.48
CA GLN A 251 6.27 -17.92 -15.54
C GLN A 251 7.05 -17.08 -14.54
N GLY A 252 7.65 -15.96 -15.01
CA GLY A 252 8.37 -15.02 -14.16
C GLY A 252 7.46 -14.40 -13.10
N LEU A 253 6.26 -13.98 -13.49
CA LEU A 253 5.29 -13.35 -12.60
C LEU A 253 4.71 -14.35 -11.59
N VAL A 254 4.28 -15.54 -12.04
CA VAL A 254 3.80 -16.62 -11.15
C VAL A 254 4.84 -16.94 -10.09
N ALA A 255 6.09 -17.19 -10.50
CA ALA A 255 7.16 -17.48 -9.57
C ALA A 255 7.47 -16.33 -8.59
N ALA A 256 7.34 -15.06 -9.03
CA ALA A 256 7.55 -13.90 -8.18
C ALA A 256 6.44 -13.76 -7.11
N VAL A 257 5.18 -14.01 -7.49
CA VAL A 257 4.02 -13.99 -6.58
C VAL A 257 4.12 -15.14 -5.57
N GLU A 258 4.46 -16.35 -6.01
CA GLU A 258 4.68 -17.51 -5.13
C GLU A 258 5.79 -17.25 -4.11
N ASN A 259 6.93 -16.73 -4.57
CA ASN A 259 8.07 -16.39 -3.70
C ASN A 259 7.69 -15.31 -2.67
N ARG A 260 6.88 -14.31 -3.08
CA ARG A 260 6.33 -13.32 -2.15
C ARG A 260 5.48 -13.99 -1.08
N MET A 261 4.52 -14.82 -1.49
CA MET A 261 3.61 -15.50 -0.55
C MET A 261 4.38 -16.42 0.41
N GLN A 262 5.34 -17.18 -0.07
CA GLN A 262 6.21 -18.00 0.78
C GLN A 262 6.99 -17.15 1.80
N THR A 263 7.51 -16.00 1.36
CA THR A 263 8.22 -15.06 2.24
C THR A 263 7.29 -14.49 3.30
N LEU A 264 6.07 -14.10 2.92
CA LEU A 264 5.05 -13.58 3.85
C LEU A 264 4.61 -14.64 4.86
N LEU A 265 4.40 -15.88 4.42
CA LEU A 265 4.05 -16.99 5.32
C LEU A 265 5.18 -17.27 6.33
N ARG A 266 6.43 -17.28 5.90
CA ARG A 266 7.59 -17.44 6.81
C ARG A 266 7.65 -16.30 7.84
N ILE A 267 7.47 -15.06 7.40
CA ILE A 267 7.45 -13.89 8.29
C ILE A 267 6.25 -13.99 9.25
N GLY A 268 5.05 -14.28 8.74
CA GLY A 268 3.83 -14.40 9.52
C GLY A 268 3.93 -15.50 10.57
N THR A 269 4.47 -16.67 10.24
CA THR A 269 4.68 -17.77 11.19
C THR A 269 5.60 -17.34 12.32
N ALA A 270 6.75 -16.73 12.02
CA ALA A 270 7.68 -16.25 13.04
C ALA A 270 7.05 -15.12 13.92
N LEU A 271 6.21 -14.27 13.34
CA LEU A 271 5.49 -13.25 14.09
C LEU A 271 4.46 -13.88 15.04
N ILE A 272 3.76 -14.92 14.60
CA ILE A 272 2.78 -15.64 15.45
C ILE A 272 3.48 -16.32 16.62
N GLU A 273 4.61 -16.98 16.41
CA GLU A 273 5.38 -17.61 17.48
C GLU A 273 5.75 -16.63 18.61
N ILE A 274 6.05 -15.36 18.24
CA ILE A 274 6.45 -14.34 19.20
C ILE A 274 5.24 -13.60 19.78
N GLN A 275 4.21 -13.33 18.98
CA GLN A 275 3.10 -12.42 19.27
C GLN A 275 1.76 -13.14 19.49
N SER A 276 1.74 -14.48 19.59
CA SER A 276 0.51 -15.30 19.65
C SER A 276 -0.49 -14.77 20.66
N SER A 277 -0.07 -14.46 21.89
CA SER A 277 -0.97 -13.98 22.95
C SER A 277 -1.68 -12.69 22.56
N TRP A 278 -0.96 -11.74 21.95
CA TRP A 278 -1.53 -10.46 21.52
C TRP A 278 -2.42 -10.63 20.28
N LEU A 279 -1.99 -11.40 19.29
CA LEU A 279 -2.72 -11.64 18.05
C LEU A 279 -4.06 -12.38 18.27
N LEU A 280 -4.15 -13.18 19.34
CA LEU A 280 -5.38 -13.87 19.75
C LEU A 280 -6.23 -13.08 20.76
N GLY A 281 -5.84 -11.83 21.07
CA GLY A 281 -6.57 -10.96 22.00
C GLY A 281 -6.22 -11.17 23.48
N HIS A 282 -5.15 -11.89 23.78
CA HIS A 282 -4.72 -12.22 25.14
C HIS A 282 -3.33 -11.65 25.43
N GLY A 283 -3.23 -10.58 26.20
CA GLY A 283 -1.96 -10.06 26.71
C GLY A 283 -1.35 -8.89 25.90
N ALA A 284 -0.14 -8.49 26.30
CA ALA A 284 0.58 -7.37 25.73
C ALA A 284 1.42 -7.77 24.50
N ARG A 285 1.63 -6.82 23.60
CA ARG A 285 2.51 -7.01 22.45
C ARG A 285 3.97 -7.06 22.90
N ARG A 286 4.74 -8.00 22.35
CA ARG A 286 6.17 -8.12 22.62
C ARG A 286 6.98 -7.26 21.65
N PRO A 287 7.98 -6.50 22.11
CA PRO A 287 8.89 -5.75 21.23
C PRO A 287 9.65 -6.69 20.29
N LEU A 288 9.68 -6.33 19.02
CA LEU A 288 10.42 -7.08 18.01
C LEU A 288 10.97 -6.13 16.95
N THR A 289 12.27 -6.24 16.63
CA THR A 289 12.87 -5.43 15.59
C THR A 289 12.93 -6.19 14.26
N MET A 290 12.89 -5.43 13.15
CA MET A 290 13.10 -6.01 11.80
C MET A 290 14.45 -6.73 11.68
N THR A 291 15.47 -6.27 12.42
CA THR A 291 16.80 -6.89 12.42
C THR A 291 16.77 -8.24 13.13
N ALA A 292 16.14 -8.32 14.31
CA ALA A 292 16.02 -9.57 15.06
C ALA A 292 15.23 -10.62 14.28
N LEU A 293 14.09 -10.22 13.70
CA LEU A 293 13.30 -11.10 12.84
C LEU A 293 14.07 -11.52 11.59
N GLY A 294 14.82 -10.61 10.97
CA GLY A 294 15.64 -10.92 9.80
C GLY A 294 16.73 -11.95 10.15
N THR A 295 17.39 -11.81 11.29
CA THR A 295 18.41 -12.75 11.76
C THR A 295 17.82 -14.15 11.98
N SER A 296 16.64 -14.27 12.62
CA SER A 296 15.99 -15.56 12.86
C SER A 296 15.57 -16.27 11.58
N LEU A 297 15.20 -15.52 10.53
CA LEU A 297 14.75 -16.05 9.24
C LEU A 297 15.86 -16.17 8.19
N GLY A 298 17.08 -15.70 8.47
CA GLY A 298 18.17 -15.62 7.49
C GLY A 298 17.90 -14.59 6.39
N LEU A 299 17.12 -13.53 6.68
CA LEU A 299 16.74 -12.47 5.75
C LEU A 299 17.37 -11.14 6.13
N SER A 300 17.68 -10.31 5.14
CA SER A 300 18.17 -8.95 5.41
C SER A 300 17.05 -8.05 6.00
N LYS A 301 17.43 -7.06 6.81
CA LYS A 301 16.49 -6.03 7.30
C LYS A 301 15.73 -5.37 6.15
N SER A 302 16.39 -5.12 5.02
CA SER A 302 15.76 -4.50 3.84
C SER A 302 14.72 -5.43 3.20
N THR A 303 14.96 -6.74 3.19
CA THR A 303 14.00 -7.74 2.70
C THR A 303 12.75 -7.77 3.59
N ILE A 304 12.93 -7.83 4.92
CA ILE A 304 11.80 -7.77 5.87
C ILE A 304 11.00 -6.49 5.69
N SER A 305 11.68 -5.33 5.67
CA SER A 305 11.02 -4.02 5.54
C SER A 305 10.18 -3.91 4.25
N ARG A 306 10.69 -4.45 3.14
CA ARG A 306 9.97 -4.47 1.86
C ARG A 306 8.80 -5.45 1.87
N ALA A 307 9.00 -6.63 2.44
CA ALA A 307 7.97 -7.66 2.48
C ALA A 307 6.76 -7.28 3.33
N VAL A 308 6.96 -6.57 4.47
CA VAL A 308 5.87 -6.21 5.39
C VAL A 308 5.21 -4.87 5.05
N ALA A 309 5.72 -4.13 4.04
CA ALA A 309 5.18 -2.83 3.66
C ALA A 309 3.78 -2.99 3.06
N GLY A 310 2.78 -2.36 3.67
CA GLY A 310 1.39 -2.40 3.20
C GLY A 310 0.66 -3.74 3.39
N VAL A 311 1.30 -4.75 3.98
CA VAL A 311 0.69 -6.08 4.19
C VAL A 311 -0.22 -6.08 5.41
N VAL A 312 -1.45 -6.53 5.22
CA VAL A 312 -2.47 -6.69 6.26
C VAL A 312 -2.68 -8.17 6.55
N MET A 313 -2.69 -8.52 7.84
CA MET A 313 -3.09 -9.84 8.33
C MET A 313 -4.44 -9.71 9.05
N ARG A 314 -5.41 -10.53 8.66
CA ARG A 314 -6.66 -10.69 9.41
C ARG A 314 -6.40 -11.57 10.62
N THR A 315 -6.77 -11.10 11.80
CA THR A 315 -6.69 -11.85 13.04
C THR A 315 -8.07 -11.95 13.70
N PRO A 316 -8.30 -12.84 14.66
CA PRO A 316 -9.55 -12.89 15.44
C PRO A 316 -9.86 -11.56 16.16
N ALA A 317 -8.83 -10.80 16.53
CA ALA A 317 -8.96 -9.49 17.16
C ALA A 317 -9.17 -8.33 16.17
N GLY A 318 -9.11 -8.60 14.85
CA GLY A 318 -9.25 -7.60 13.78
C GLY A 318 -8.07 -7.56 12.81
N PRO A 319 -8.11 -6.70 11.80
CA PRO A 319 -7.02 -6.53 10.82
C PRO A 319 -5.81 -5.82 11.46
N VAL A 320 -4.61 -6.32 11.17
CA VAL A 320 -3.35 -5.80 11.72
C VAL A 320 -2.34 -5.66 10.59
N HIS A 321 -1.68 -4.49 10.49
CA HIS A 321 -0.54 -4.34 9.59
C HIS A 321 0.68 -5.08 10.16
N LEU A 322 1.34 -5.91 9.34
CA LEU A 322 2.54 -6.64 9.79
C LEU A 322 3.65 -5.72 10.30
N ARG A 323 3.75 -4.52 9.73
CA ARG A 323 4.72 -3.51 10.16
C ARG A 323 4.51 -3.06 11.60
N ASP A 324 3.26 -3.04 12.07
CA ASP A 324 2.92 -2.62 13.43
C ASP A 324 3.35 -3.63 14.49
N LEU A 325 3.57 -4.88 14.10
CA LEU A 325 4.12 -5.92 14.97
C LEU A 325 5.64 -5.82 15.16
N LEU A 326 6.32 -4.96 14.37
CA LEU A 326 7.77 -4.80 14.36
C LEU A 326 8.17 -3.47 14.98
N LYS A 327 7.93 -3.33 16.29
CA LYS A 327 8.31 -2.14 17.06
C LYS A 327 9.45 -2.45 18.01
N PRO A 328 10.47 -1.57 18.07
CA PRO A 328 11.58 -1.76 18.99
C PRO A 328 11.12 -1.61 20.45
N PRO A 329 11.86 -2.20 21.41
CA PRO A 329 11.64 -1.94 22.83
C PRO A 329 11.87 -0.46 23.15
N VAL A 330 11.23 0.04 24.20
CA VAL A 330 11.34 1.44 24.62
C VAL A 330 12.76 1.80 25.02
N SER A 331 13.46 0.88 25.67
CA SER A 331 14.86 1.04 26.04
C SER A 331 15.53 -0.32 26.25
N SER A 332 16.86 -0.34 26.30
CA SER A 332 17.64 -1.53 26.65
C SER A 332 17.36 -2.06 28.07
N HIS A 333 16.83 -1.20 28.97
CA HIS A 333 16.45 -1.56 30.33
C HIS A 333 15.05 -2.20 30.42
N ASN A 334 14.23 -2.07 29.37
CA ASN A 334 12.87 -2.62 29.29
C ASN A 334 12.71 -3.37 27.97
N PRO A 335 13.38 -4.51 27.80
CA PRO A 335 13.40 -5.23 26.52
C PRO A 335 12.03 -5.85 26.17
N ASP A 336 11.15 -6.04 27.16
CA ASP A 336 9.85 -6.71 27.00
C ASP A 336 8.68 -5.74 26.78
N LEU A 337 8.95 -4.41 26.74
CA LEU A 337 7.92 -3.39 26.58
C LEU A 337 8.17 -2.50 25.37
N ASP A 338 7.13 -2.36 24.56
CA ASP A 338 7.08 -1.36 23.49
C ASP A 338 6.50 -0.03 24.01
N ARG A 339 6.54 1.01 23.15
CA ARG A 339 6.01 2.34 23.51
C ARG A 339 4.54 2.29 23.91
N GLU A 340 3.75 1.45 23.27
CA GLU A 340 2.29 1.38 23.47
C GLU A 340 1.94 0.74 24.81
N GLY A 341 2.65 -0.32 25.19
CA GLY A 341 2.53 -0.93 26.52
C GLY A 341 2.89 0.04 27.64
N VAL A 342 3.92 0.88 27.45
CA VAL A 342 4.27 1.94 28.41
C VAL A 342 3.18 3.01 28.47
N LEU A 343 2.65 3.46 27.33
CA LEU A 343 1.56 4.45 27.29
C LEU A 343 0.29 3.92 27.98
N GLN A 344 -0.04 2.65 27.75
CA GLN A 344 -1.18 2.02 28.41
C GLN A 344 -1.00 1.94 29.93
N THR A 345 0.19 1.52 30.40
CA THR A 345 0.51 1.50 31.83
C THR A 345 0.50 2.90 32.43
N LEU A 346 1.04 3.89 31.72
CA LEU A 346 1.04 5.29 32.15
C LEU A 346 -0.37 5.85 32.24
N SER A 347 -1.25 5.53 31.26
CA SER A 347 -2.66 5.92 31.27
C SER A 347 -3.41 5.31 32.47
N GLN A 348 -3.15 4.05 32.80
CA GLN A 348 -3.70 3.40 33.99
C GLN A 348 -3.23 4.10 35.28
N ILE A 349 -1.90 4.35 35.42
CA ILE A 349 -1.37 5.06 36.58
C ILE A 349 -2.02 6.43 36.75
N ILE A 350 -2.21 7.17 35.66
CA ILE A 350 -2.84 8.49 35.67
C ILE A 350 -4.33 8.39 36.00
N GLY A 351 -5.01 7.36 35.50
CA GLY A 351 -6.43 7.11 35.81
C GLY A 351 -6.67 6.75 37.27
N ASP A 352 -5.76 5.97 37.86
CA ASP A 352 -5.81 5.55 39.26
C ASP A 352 -5.18 6.60 40.21
N TRP A 353 -4.76 7.78 39.70
CA TRP A 353 -4.07 8.78 40.50
C TRP A 353 -5.01 9.41 41.52
N PRO A 354 -4.65 9.44 42.82
CA PRO A 354 -5.52 9.96 43.86
C PRO A 354 -5.91 11.43 43.62
N GLU A 355 -7.19 11.73 43.81
CA GLU A 355 -7.66 13.12 43.71
C GLU A 355 -6.98 14.02 44.74
N GLY A 356 -6.64 15.25 44.38
CA GLY A 356 -5.94 16.20 45.24
C GLY A 356 -4.42 16.08 45.29
N TYR A 357 -3.82 15.05 44.68
CA TYR A 357 -2.36 14.92 44.62
C TYR A 357 -1.79 15.40 43.27
N ARG A 358 -0.71 16.17 43.33
CA ARG A 358 -0.04 16.67 42.12
C ARG A 358 0.62 15.52 41.37
N CYS A 359 0.15 15.28 40.15
CA CYS A 359 0.75 14.34 39.22
C CYS A 359 2.01 14.94 38.60
N THR A 360 3.18 14.65 39.18
CA THR A 360 4.47 15.13 38.67
C THR A 360 5.18 14.07 37.86
N ASP A 361 5.94 14.50 36.81
CA ASP A 361 6.72 13.57 35.98
C ASP A 361 7.74 12.74 36.77
N ALA A 362 8.17 13.23 37.94
CA ALA A 362 9.05 12.50 38.88
C ALA A 362 8.31 11.33 39.53
N ARG A 363 7.13 11.60 40.11
CA ARG A 363 6.30 10.55 40.73
C ARG A 363 5.82 9.53 39.74
N LEU A 364 5.42 9.96 38.54
CA LEU A 364 5.06 9.03 37.46
C LEU A 364 6.25 8.13 37.08
N ALA A 365 7.46 8.66 37.06
CA ALA A 365 8.65 7.86 36.80
C ALA A 365 8.95 6.87 37.93
N GLU A 366 8.72 7.25 39.21
CA GLU A 366 8.83 6.38 40.37
C GLU A 366 7.79 5.24 40.35
N GLU A 367 6.54 5.56 40.05
CA GLU A 367 5.48 4.56 39.90
C GLU A 367 5.71 3.59 38.75
N LEU A 368 6.19 4.09 37.60
CA LEU A 368 6.61 3.24 36.50
C LEU A 368 7.80 2.35 36.93
N ALA A 369 8.78 2.89 37.65
CA ALA A 369 9.92 2.14 38.14
C ALA A 369 9.53 1.06 39.16
N ALA A 370 8.54 1.32 40.04
CA ALA A 370 7.96 0.33 40.95
C ALA A 370 7.29 -0.85 40.20
N ARG A 371 6.79 -0.60 38.99
CA ARG A 371 6.24 -1.61 38.06
C ARG A 371 7.29 -2.20 37.12
N GLY A 372 8.59 -1.96 37.38
CA GLY A 372 9.70 -2.47 36.59
C GLY A 372 10.03 -1.67 35.34
N ILE A 373 9.35 -0.56 35.06
CA ILE A 373 9.53 0.27 33.86
C ILE A 373 10.43 1.45 34.14
N ARG A 374 11.73 1.34 33.85
CA ARG A 374 12.71 2.41 34.08
C ARG A 374 12.80 3.37 32.90
N LEU A 375 12.29 4.57 33.07
CA LEU A 375 12.32 5.65 32.08
C LEU A 375 12.84 6.94 32.66
N SER A 376 13.48 7.79 31.83
CA SER A 376 13.88 9.13 32.25
C SER A 376 12.64 10.02 32.43
N ARG A 377 12.72 10.98 33.38
CA ARG A 377 11.66 11.99 33.59
C ARG A 377 11.27 12.72 32.28
N ARG A 378 12.24 12.99 31.41
CA ARG A 378 12.01 13.63 30.11
C ARG A 378 11.17 12.75 29.19
N THR A 379 11.39 11.44 29.18
CA THR A 379 10.61 10.47 28.40
C THR A 379 9.18 10.35 28.95
N VAL A 380 9.03 10.31 30.27
CA VAL A 380 7.72 10.27 30.94
C VAL A 380 6.92 11.55 30.63
N ALA A 381 7.54 12.73 30.73
CA ALA A 381 6.91 14.00 30.36
C ALA A 381 6.43 14.01 28.91
N LYS A 382 7.25 13.51 27.96
CA LYS A 382 6.88 13.39 26.55
C LYS A 382 5.67 12.46 26.34
N TYR A 383 5.63 11.35 27.07
CA TYR A 383 4.53 10.38 26.94
C TYR A 383 3.23 10.91 27.57
N ARG A 384 3.31 11.54 28.73
CA ARG A 384 2.17 12.19 29.39
C ARG A 384 1.54 13.28 28.51
N LEU A 385 2.38 14.14 27.92
CA LEU A 385 1.91 15.17 26.97
C LEU A 385 1.25 14.53 25.73
N GLY A 386 1.80 13.42 25.24
CA GLY A 386 1.21 12.66 24.14
C GLY A 386 -0.16 12.02 24.46
N LEU A 387 -0.46 11.81 25.75
CA LEU A 387 -1.77 11.38 26.24
C LEU A 387 -2.74 12.56 26.50
N GLY A 388 -2.34 13.82 26.21
CA GLY A 388 -3.15 15.00 26.42
C GLY A 388 -3.31 15.43 27.90
N VAL A 389 -2.47 14.86 28.80
CA VAL A 389 -2.55 15.16 30.24
C VAL A 389 -1.63 16.34 30.58
N PRO A 390 -2.15 17.50 31.02
CA PRO A 390 -1.36 18.66 31.42
C PRO A 390 -0.52 18.37 32.69
N ARG A 391 0.49 19.19 32.91
CA ARG A 391 1.42 19.02 34.06
C ARG A 391 0.78 19.25 35.44
N HIS A 392 -0.32 19.98 35.44
CA HIS A 392 -1.19 20.24 36.59
C HIS A 392 -2.63 20.05 36.14
N ARG A 393 -3.41 19.20 36.84
CA ARG A 393 -4.85 19.41 36.86
C ARG A 393 -5.03 20.71 37.65
N GLN A 394 -5.34 21.79 36.99
CA GLN A 394 -5.91 22.97 37.65
C GLN A 394 -7.29 22.55 38.08
N ASP A 395 -7.54 22.63 39.38
CA ASP A 395 -8.89 22.56 39.93
C ASP A 395 -9.68 23.71 39.29
N GLU A 396 -10.72 23.39 38.51
CA GLU A 396 -11.88 24.25 38.34
C GLU A 396 -12.91 23.95 39.41
#